data_29b7fbed08919ec00404e68467a30d00
#
_entry.id   29b7fbed08919ec00404e68467a30d00
#
_cell.length_a   1.000
_cell.length_b   1.000
_cell.length_c   1.000
_cell.angle_alpha   90.00
_cell.angle_beta   90.00
_cell.angle_gamma   90.00
#
_symmetry.space_group_name_H-M   'P 1'
#
loop_
_entity.id
_entity.type
_entity.pdbx_description
1 polymer ?
#
loop_
_entity_poly.entity_id
_entity_poly.type
_entity_poly.pdbx_seq_one_letter_code
_entity_poly.pdbx_strand_id
1 'polypeptide(L)'
;MLETSARLLRLLSLLQARRDWTSAELAARLGVTTRTIRNDVDRLRGLGYPVDARPGVAGGYRLGTGGALPPLLLDDEEAVAVAIGLRTAASGSITGIEETSLRALAKLQQMLPSRLRRRVSALGSTTLPVPSRGPQVDPDVLTMIAVACRDHERLRFDYRAHSGAPSRRSVEPYRLVNHWRRWYLVAWDTDRDAWRTFRADRIEPRAPAGPRFTPRALPPDPEIAAQVARGVGEATWRYRAQVIVHAPAAHVRGRLPIPVEVESLGEDRCAFEPGSDDPGMLALYLGMLDADFEIVDAPELVNALRQLTRRYQRAIDASQRAQMA
;
A
#
# COMPACT_ATOMS: atom_id res chain seq x y z
N MET A 1 -13.88 9.50 -42.98
CA MET A 1 -12.68 9.66 -42.08
C MET A 1 -13.06 9.61 -40.60
N LEU A 2 -14.09 10.32 -40.14
CA LEU A 2 -14.52 10.29 -38.72
C LEU A 2 -14.90 8.89 -38.22
N GLU A 3 -15.65 8.09 -39.03
CA GLU A 3 -15.99 6.71 -38.66
C GLU A 3 -14.76 5.80 -38.48
N THR A 4 -13.74 5.98 -39.31
CA THR A 4 -12.51 5.18 -39.22
C THR A 4 -11.72 5.52 -37.95
N SER A 5 -11.59 6.81 -37.61
CA SER A 5 -10.89 7.25 -36.40
C SER A 5 -11.62 6.79 -35.13
N ALA A 6 -12.96 6.93 -35.09
CA ALA A 6 -13.77 6.44 -33.98
C ALA A 6 -13.67 4.92 -33.82
N ARG A 7 -13.60 4.17 -34.93
CA ARG A 7 -13.43 2.72 -34.92
C ARG A 7 -12.04 2.32 -34.41
N LEU A 8 -10.99 3.02 -34.82
CA LEU A 8 -9.62 2.78 -34.32
C LEU A 8 -9.52 2.98 -32.81
N LEU A 9 -10.15 4.04 -32.28
CA LEU A 9 -10.20 4.28 -30.83
C LEU A 9 -10.96 3.18 -30.10
N ARG A 10 -12.12 2.73 -30.64
CA ARG A 10 -12.86 1.60 -30.07
C ARG A 10 -12.07 0.29 -30.12
N LEU A 11 -11.37 0.02 -31.21
CA LEU A 11 -10.49 -1.15 -31.34
C LEU A 11 -9.38 -1.10 -30.27
N LEU A 12 -8.74 0.06 -30.09
CA LEU A 12 -7.71 0.24 -29.07
C LEU A 12 -8.27 0.04 -27.66
N SER A 13 -9.45 0.59 -27.34
CA SER A 13 -10.14 0.37 -26.06
C SER A 13 -10.40 -1.12 -25.80
N LEU A 14 -10.87 -1.87 -26.79
CA LEU A 14 -11.07 -3.32 -26.66
C LEU A 14 -9.75 -4.05 -26.38
N LEU A 15 -8.67 -3.70 -27.10
CA LEU A 15 -7.36 -4.31 -26.90
C LEU A 15 -6.74 -3.96 -25.54
N GLN A 16 -7.11 -2.84 -24.93
CA GLN A 16 -6.71 -2.45 -23.58
C GLN A 16 -7.53 -3.17 -22.49
N ALA A 17 -8.83 -3.38 -22.72
CA ALA A 17 -9.73 -3.98 -21.74
C ALA A 17 -9.47 -5.48 -21.51
N ARG A 18 -9.00 -6.22 -22.53
CA ARG A 18 -8.73 -7.65 -22.44
C ARG A 18 -7.46 -8.00 -23.21
N ARG A 19 -6.65 -8.87 -22.62
CA ARG A 19 -5.33 -9.23 -23.13
C ARG A 19 -5.33 -9.91 -24.51
N ASP A 20 -6.25 -10.82 -24.76
CA ASP A 20 -6.31 -11.61 -25.99
C ASP A 20 -7.70 -11.51 -26.64
N TRP A 21 -7.73 -11.18 -27.92
CA TRP A 21 -8.95 -11.11 -28.72
C TRP A 21 -8.79 -11.90 -30.00
N THR A 22 -9.78 -12.67 -30.39
CA THR A 22 -9.83 -13.24 -31.74
C THR A 22 -10.24 -12.20 -32.75
N SER A 23 -9.78 -12.37 -34.01
CA SER A 23 -10.18 -11.47 -35.11
C SER A 23 -11.70 -11.46 -35.33
N ALA A 24 -12.36 -12.60 -35.09
CA ALA A 24 -13.81 -12.73 -35.24
C ALA A 24 -14.57 -11.98 -34.12
N GLU A 25 -14.14 -12.07 -32.85
CA GLU A 25 -14.74 -11.32 -31.73
C GLU A 25 -14.62 -9.81 -31.94
N LEU A 26 -13.45 -9.33 -32.37
CA LEU A 26 -13.26 -7.90 -32.67
C LEU A 26 -14.15 -7.45 -33.84
N ALA A 27 -14.23 -8.25 -34.90
CA ALA A 27 -15.08 -7.96 -36.04
C ALA A 27 -16.56 -7.87 -35.65
N ALA A 28 -17.06 -8.83 -34.86
CA ALA A 28 -18.42 -8.84 -34.36
C ALA A 28 -18.72 -7.63 -33.47
N ARG A 29 -17.83 -7.29 -32.52
CA ARG A 29 -18.04 -6.15 -31.60
C ARG A 29 -18.00 -4.78 -32.29
N LEU A 30 -17.21 -4.66 -33.34
CA LEU A 30 -17.08 -3.40 -34.07
C LEU A 30 -17.97 -3.32 -35.30
N GLY A 31 -18.77 -4.38 -35.61
CA GLY A 31 -19.68 -4.42 -36.75
C GLY A 31 -18.96 -4.36 -38.10
N VAL A 32 -17.75 -4.96 -38.20
CA VAL A 32 -16.94 -4.91 -39.42
C VAL A 32 -16.42 -6.30 -39.81
N THR A 33 -15.72 -6.41 -40.93
CA THR A 33 -15.09 -7.67 -41.34
C THR A 33 -13.74 -7.88 -40.68
N THR A 34 -13.28 -9.13 -40.61
CA THR A 34 -11.93 -9.48 -40.13
C THR A 34 -10.83 -8.84 -40.96
N ARG A 35 -11.09 -8.59 -42.27
CA ARG A 35 -10.19 -7.84 -43.14
C ARG A 35 -10.05 -6.39 -42.69
N THR A 36 -11.18 -5.77 -42.29
CA THR A 36 -11.16 -4.39 -41.74
C THR A 36 -10.38 -4.34 -40.43
N ILE A 37 -10.57 -5.32 -39.57
CA ILE A 37 -9.79 -5.41 -38.31
C ILE A 37 -8.29 -5.48 -38.60
N ARG A 38 -7.87 -6.30 -39.57
CA ARG A 38 -6.45 -6.38 -39.94
C ARG A 38 -5.88 -5.04 -40.39
N ASN A 39 -6.60 -4.34 -41.24
CA ASN A 39 -6.18 -3.02 -41.73
C ASN A 39 -6.14 -1.97 -40.59
N ASP A 40 -7.09 -2.04 -39.65
CA ASP A 40 -7.14 -1.13 -38.52
C ASP A 40 -6.01 -1.44 -37.52
N VAL A 41 -5.65 -2.70 -37.30
CA VAL A 41 -4.47 -3.10 -36.53
C VAL A 41 -3.19 -2.58 -37.17
N ASP A 42 -3.04 -2.69 -38.50
CA ASP A 42 -1.86 -2.18 -39.18
C ASP A 42 -1.77 -0.65 -39.08
N ARG A 43 -2.90 0.06 -39.10
CA ARG A 43 -2.94 1.51 -38.80
C ARG A 43 -2.53 1.84 -37.38
N LEU A 44 -3.01 1.07 -36.37
CA LEU A 44 -2.60 1.25 -34.98
C LEU A 44 -1.08 1.03 -34.83
N ARG A 45 -0.52 0.03 -35.51
CA ARG A 45 0.95 -0.18 -35.56
C ARG A 45 1.67 1.01 -36.18
N GLY A 46 1.16 1.55 -37.28
CA GLY A 46 1.68 2.76 -37.90
C GLY A 46 1.61 4.00 -37.02
N LEU A 47 0.68 4.05 -36.06
CA LEU A 47 0.57 5.07 -35.02
C LEU A 47 1.45 4.81 -33.77
N GLY A 48 2.26 3.73 -33.80
CA GLY A 48 3.18 3.40 -32.72
C GLY A 48 2.61 2.49 -31.63
N TYR A 49 1.39 1.95 -31.81
CA TYR A 49 0.83 1.00 -30.85
C TYR A 49 1.40 -0.41 -31.11
N PRO A 50 2.00 -1.07 -30.11
CA PRO A 50 2.51 -2.43 -30.27
C PRO A 50 1.33 -3.41 -30.23
N VAL A 51 0.86 -3.85 -31.40
CA VAL A 51 -0.20 -4.85 -31.50
C VAL A 51 0.40 -6.14 -32.06
N ASP A 52 0.46 -7.18 -31.22
CA ASP A 52 0.92 -8.51 -31.61
C ASP A 52 -0.18 -9.31 -32.28
N ALA A 53 0.17 -10.08 -33.32
CA ALA A 53 -0.73 -11.05 -33.95
C ALA A 53 -0.43 -12.45 -33.40
N ARG A 54 -1.48 -13.21 -33.10
CA ARG A 54 -1.38 -14.65 -32.80
C ARG A 54 -1.77 -15.45 -34.01
N PRO A 55 -0.90 -16.30 -34.54
CA PRO A 55 -1.23 -17.20 -35.66
C PRO A 55 -2.13 -18.36 -35.19
N GLY A 56 -2.89 -18.94 -36.10
CA GLY A 56 -3.72 -20.13 -35.87
C GLY A 56 -5.17 -19.98 -36.30
N VAL A 57 -5.94 -21.07 -36.24
CA VAL A 57 -7.37 -21.10 -36.61
C VAL A 57 -8.22 -20.16 -35.72
N ALA A 58 -7.81 -19.97 -34.48
CA ALA A 58 -8.35 -18.99 -33.55
C ALA A 58 -7.46 -17.72 -33.47
N GLY A 59 -6.79 -17.37 -34.57
CA GLY A 59 -5.85 -16.25 -34.66
C GLY A 59 -6.47 -14.93 -34.24
N GLY A 60 -5.68 -14.09 -33.56
CA GLY A 60 -6.19 -12.86 -32.97
C GLY A 60 -5.11 -11.82 -32.73
N TYR A 61 -5.45 -10.86 -31.92
CA TYR A 61 -4.62 -9.71 -31.59
C TYR A 61 -4.56 -9.47 -30.09
N ARG A 62 -3.45 -8.95 -29.64
CA ARG A 62 -3.25 -8.43 -28.29
C ARG A 62 -2.41 -7.17 -28.33
N LEU A 63 -2.59 -6.31 -27.35
CA LEU A 63 -1.66 -5.20 -27.15
C LEU A 63 -0.35 -5.75 -26.58
N GLY A 64 0.74 -5.53 -27.28
CA GLY A 64 2.07 -5.95 -26.87
C GLY A 64 2.66 -5.01 -25.82
N THR A 65 3.76 -5.44 -25.19
CA THR A 65 4.57 -4.60 -24.31
C THR A 65 5.58 -3.82 -25.13
N GLY A 66 5.40 -2.52 -25.28
CA GLY A 66 6.36 -1.63 -25.97
C GLY A 66 7.17 -0.79 -24.99
N GLY A 67 8.26 -0.18 -25.47
CA GLY A 67 9.16 0.67 -24.67
C GLY A 67 8.55 2.00 -24.21
N ALA A 68 7.41 2.43 -24.73
CA ALA A 68 6.64 3.59 -24.27
C ALA A 68 5.20 3.16 -23.94
N LEU A 69 4.64 3.74 -22.91
CA LEU A 69 3.25 3.51 -22.53
C LEU A 69 2.36 4.13 -23.63
N PRO A 70 1.50 3.33 -24.32
CA PRO A 70 0.58 3.90 -25.31
C PRO A 70 -0.44 4.80 -24.63
N PRO A 71 -1.06 5.76 -25.34
CA PRO A 71 -2.13 6.57 -24.78
C PRO A 71 -3.21 5.71 -24.15
N LEU A 72 -3.50 5.94 -22.87
CA LEU A 72 -4.59 5.27 -22.15
C LEU A 72 -5.91 5.99 -22.46
N LEU A 73 -6.91 5.24 -22.91
CA LEU A 73 -8.27 5.72 -23.02
C LEU A 73 -8.95 5.48 -21.67
N LEU A 74 -9.02 6.53 -20.87
CA LEU A 74 -9.73 6.51 -19.58
C LEU A 74 -11.13 7.11 -19.78
N ASP A 75 -12.13 6.48 -19.18
CA ASP A 75 -13.42 7.12 -19.01
C ASP A 75 -13.38 8.19 -17.88
N ASP A 76 -14.50 8.88 -17.69
CA ASP A 76 -14.61 9.98 -16.73
C ASP A 76 -14.32 9.54 -15.28
N GLU A 77 -14.80 8.36 -14.88
CA GLU A 77 -14.66 7.83 -13.53
C GLU A 77 -13.24 7.29 -13.29
N GLU A 78 -12.71 6.60 -14.28
CA GLU A 78 -11.32 6.11 -14.27
C GLU A 78 -10.31 7.27 -14.17
N ALA A 79 -10.53 8.33 -14.94
CA ALA A 79 -9.68 9.51 -14.91
C ALA A 79 -9.68 10.21 -13.54
N VAL A 80 -10.85 10.30 -12.89
CA VAL A 80 -10.98 10.84 -11.53
C VAL A 80 -10.32 9.90 -10.50
N ALA A 81 -10.53 8.59 -10.63
CA ALA A 81 -9.92 7.61 -9.73
C ALA A 81 -8.39 7.64 -9.81
N VAL A 82 -7.82 7.72 -11.02
CA VAL A 82 -6.36 7.87 -11.22
C VAL A 82 -5.86 9.17 -10.60
N ALA A 83 -6.57 10.29 -10.78
CA ALA A 83 -6.17 11.57 -10.19
C ALA A 83 -6.15 11.54 -8.66
N ILE A 84 -7.17 10.92 -8.04
CA ILE A 84 -7.22 10.71 -6.58
C ILE A 84 -6.08 9.80 -6.13
N GLY A 85 -5.85 8.68 -6.84
CA GLY A 85 -4.78 7.73 -6.56
C GLY A 85 -3.39 8.39 -6.59
N LEU A 86 -3.08 9.18 -7.62
CA LEU A 86 -1.82 9.92 -7.73
C LEU A 86 -1.65 10.92 -6.57
N ARG A 87 -2.72 11.60 -6.17
CA ARG A 87 -2.69 12.53 -5.04
C ARG A 87 -2.44 11.81 -3.72
N THR A 88 -3.09 10.68 -3.50
CA THR A 88 -2.88 9.84 -2.31
C THR A 88 -1.45 9.29 -2.27
N ALA A 89 -0.90 8.88 -3.43
CA ALA A 89 0.47 8.41 -3.55
C ALA A 89 1.49 9.51 -3.20
N ALA A 90 1.23 10.77 -3.60
CA ALA A 90 2.09 11.90 -3.27
C ALA A 90 2.22 12.15 -1.76
N SER A 91 1.24 11.73 -0.94
CA SER A 91 1.32 11.79 0.52
C SER A 91 1.65 10.41 1.15
N GLY A 92 2.06 9.44 0.35
CA GLY A 92 2.27 8.05 0.72
C GLY A 92 3.55 7.78 1.51
N SER A 93 3.81 6.47 1.72
CA SER A 93 4.97 5.94 2.46
C SER A 93 6.09 5.44 1.54
N ILE A 94 6.12 5.85 0.27
CA ILE A 94 7.13 5.46 -0.71
C ILE A 94 7.98 6.67 -1.05
N THR A 95 9.29 6.55 -0.90
CA THR A 95 10.25 7.63 -1.16
C THR A 95 10.28 8.01 -2.65
N GLY A 96 10.38 9.30 -2.95
CA GLY A 96 10.59 9.79 -4.33
C GLY A 96 9.38 9.68 -5.27
N ILE A 97 8.27 9.06 -4.83
CA ILE A 97 7.06 8.95 -5.65
C ILE A 97 6.22 10.23 -5.65
N GLU A 98 6.43 11.10 -4.65
CA GLU A 98 5.67 12.35 -4.46
C GLU A 98 5.75 13.25 -5.69
N GLU A 99 6.96 13.67 -6.05
CA GLU A 99 7.18 14.56 -7.19
C GLU A 99 6.72 13.93 -8.52
N THR A 100 6.98 12.64 -8.70
CA THR A 100 6.56 11.91 -9.90
C THR A 100 5.03 11.82 -9.99
N SER A 101 4.35 11.56 -8.87
CA SER A 101 2.89 11.53 -8.80
C SER A 101 2.28 12.91 -9.10
N LEU A 102 2.86 13.98 -8.57
CA LEU A 102 2.40 15.35 -8.84
C LEU A 102 2.62 15.73 -10.32
N ARG A 103 3.76 15.37 -10.92
CA ARG A 103 4.00 15.58 -12.36
C ARG A 103 3.01 14.78 -13.22
N ALA A 104 2.73 13.53 -12.88
CA ALA A 104 1.75 12.71 -13.59
C ALA A 104 0.34 13.30 -13.47
N LEU A 105 -0.04 13.75 -12.27
CA LEU A 105 -1.32 14.41 -12.01
C LEU A 105 -1.47 15.70 -12.84
N ALA A 106 -0.42 16.53 -12.92
CA ALA A 106 -0.44 17.76 -13.72
C ALA A 106 -0.65 17.45 -15.22
N LYS A 107 0.03 16.42 -15.77
CA LYS A 107 -0.18 15.96 -17.15
C LYS A 107 -1.61 15.49 -17.38
N LEU A 108 -2.14 14.67 -16.47
CA LEU A 108 -3.52 14.18 -16.54
C LEU A 108 -4.51 15.35 -16.54
N GLN A 109 -4.35 16.32 -15.64
CA GLN A 109 -5.22 17.49 -15.55
C GLN A 109 -5.24 18.32 -16.84
N GLN A 110 -4.10 18.45 -17.55
CA GLN A 110 -4.06 19.15 -18.83
C GLN A 110 -4.88 18.46 -19.93
N MET A 111 -4.98 17.13 -19.87
CA MET A 111 -5.73 16.33 -20.85
C MET A 111 -7.24 16.23 -20.54
N LEU A 112 -7.65 16.49 -19.29
CA LEU A 112 -9.04 16.36 -18.87
C LEU A 112 -9.94 17.43 -19.49
N PRO A 113 -11.19 17.07 -19.89
CA PRO A 113 -12.23 18.03 -20.21
C PRO A 113 -12.48 19.01 -19.06
N SER A 114 -12.94 20.24 -19.35
CA SER A 114 -13.10 21.31 -18.36
C SER A 114 -13.97 20.92 -17.16
N ARG A 115 -14.99 20.07 -17.37
CA ARG A 115 -15.89 19.55 -16.33
C ARG A 115 -15.12 18.67 -15.32
N LEU A 116 -14.33 17.72 -15.80
CA LEU A 116 -13.55 16.82 -14.96
C LEU A 116 -12.36 17.53 -14.31
N ARG A 117 -11.72 18.44 -15.04
CA ARG A 117 -10.66 19.26 -14.50
C ARG A 117 -11.12 20.07 -13.28
N ARG A 118 -12.32 20.67 -13.33
CA ARG A 118 -12.91 21.37 -12.19
C ARG A 118 -13.15 20.44 -11.00
N ARG A 119 -13.66 19.22 -11.25
CA ARG A 119 -13.89 18.22 -10.19
C ARG A 119 -12.59 17.78 -9.51
N VAL A 120 -11.54 17.49 -10.29
CA VAL A 120 -10.23 17.11 -9.77
C VAL A 120 -9.53 18.28 -9.08
N SER A 121 -9.64 19.49 -9.63
CA SER A 121 -9.07 20.72 -9.01
C SER A 121 -9.76 21.09 -7.70
N ALA A 122 -11.09 20.93 -7.60
CA ALA A 122 -11.81 21.17 -6.36
C ALA A 122 -11.32 20.25 -5.24
N LEU A 123 -11.15 18.95 -5.51
CA LEU A 123 -10.51 18.02 -4.57
C LEU A 123 -9.10 18.48 -4.19
N GLY A 124 -8.38 19.09 -5.14
CA GLY A 124 -7.04 19.58 -4.98
C GLY A 124 -6.91 20.79 -4.07
N SER A 125 -7.78 21.76 -4.25
CA SER A 125 -7.71 23.03 -3.51
C SER A 125 -8.26 22.90 -2.08
N THR A 126 -9.12 21.92 -1.83
CA THR A 126 -9.75 21.69 -0.52
C THR A 126 -9.01 20.66 0.34
N THR A 127 -8.08 19.89 -0.26
CA THR A 127 -7.32 18.86 0.46
C THR A 127 -5.90 19.36 0.74
N LEU A 128 -5.59 19.61 1.99
CA LEU A 128 -4.23 19.90 2.44
C LEU A 128 -3.52 18.57 2.72
N PRO A 129 -2.43 18.24 2.00
CA PRO A 129 -1.63 17.08 2.36
C PRO A 129 -0.92 17.37 3.68
N VAL A 130 -1.23 16.58 4.70
CA VAL A 130 -0.45 16.60 5.94
C VAL A 130 0.75 15.67 5.71
N PRO A 131 2.00 16.22 5.71
CA PRO A 131 3.18 15.40 5.52
C PRO A 131 3.23 14.28 6.57
N SER A 132 3.34 13.05 6.11
CA SER A 132 3.49 11.92 7.02
C SER A 132 4.95 11.85 7.49
N ARG A 133 5.18 11.94 8.78
CA ARG A 133 6.50 11.70 9.40
C ARG A 133 6.80 10.21 9.61
N GLY A 134 6.09 9.31 8.93
CA GLY A 134 6.29 7.88 9.02
C GLY A 134 7.51 7.38 8.23
N PRO A 135 7.96 6.15 8.50
CA PRO A 135 9.01 5.52 7.71
C PRO A 135 8.58 5.37 6.25
N GLN A 136 9.52 5.63 5.36
CA GLN A 136 9.34 5.52 3.91
C GLN A 136 10.12 4.33 3.37
N VAL A 137 9.65 3.75 2.28
CA VAL A 137 10.30 2.63 1.57
C VAL A 137 10.73 3.09 0.18
N ASP A 138 11.92 2.68 -0.21
CA ASP A 138 12.41 2.89 -1.57
C ASP A 138 11.58 2.07 -2.57
N PRO A 139 11.06 2.68 -3.66
CA PRO A 139 10.30 1.97 -4.68
C PRO A 139 11.09 0.82 -5.34
N ASP A 140 12.41 0.94 -5.47
CA ASP A 140 13.26 -0.10 -6.05
C ASP A 140 13.31 -1.33 -5.13
N VAL A 141 13.33 -1.13 -3.81
CA VAL A 141 13.23 -2.21 -2.83
C VAL A 141 11.88 -2.94 -2.94
N LEU A 142 10.77 -2.19 -3.05
CA LEU A 142 9.46 -2.80 -3.23
C LEU A 142 9.35 -3.59 -4.53
N THR A 143 9.86 -3.01 -5.62
CA THR A 143 9.87 -3.66 -6.95
C THR A 143 10.68 -4.95 -6.92
N MET A 144 11.87 -4.92 -6.33
CA MET A 144 12.73 -6.08 -6.21
C MET A 144 12.08 -7.18 -5.37
N ILE A 145 11.47 -6.85 -4.23
CA ILE A 145 10.73 -7.81 -3.42
C ILE A 145 9.57 -8.40 -4.22
N ALA A 146 8.81 -7.58 -4.95
CA ALA A 146 7.69 -8.04 -5.76
C ALA A 146 8.14 -9.00 -6.88
N VAL A 147 9.25 -8.70 -7.55
CA VAL A 147 9.86 -9.58 -8.56
C VAL A 147 10.29 -10.90 -7.94
N ALA A 148 10.99 -10.86 -6.81
CA ALA A 148 11.43 -12.07 -6.10
C ALA A 148 10.25 -12.94 -5.65
N CYS A 149 9.14 -12.35 -5.17
CA CYS A 149 7.92 -13.08 -4.86
C CYS A 149 7.31 -13.75 -6.09
N ARG A 150 7.24 -13.04 -7.22
CA ARG A 150 6.66 -13.56 -8.48
C ARG A 150 7.48 -14.70 -9.06
N ASP A 151 8.81 -14.55 -9.06
CA ASP A 151 9.73 -15.47 -9.72
C ASP A 151 10.22 -16.59 -8.78
N HIS A 152 9.72 -16.60 -7.53
CA HIS A 152 10.09 -17.53 -6.48
C HIS A 152 11.60 -17.59 -6.24
N GLU A 153 12.25 -16.43 -6.21
CA GLU A 153 13.68 -16.30 -5.95
C GLU A 153 13.93 -15.94 -4.49
N ARG A 154 14.89 -16.63 -3.85
CA ARG A 154 15.29 -16.31 -2.47
C ARG A 154 15.85 -14.91 -2.37
N LEU A 155 15.42 -14.18 -1.35
CA LEU A 155 15.89 -12.84 -1.06
C LEU A 155 16.91 -12.88 0.07
N ARG A 156 18.05 -12.22 -0.13
CA ARG A 156 19.06 -11.99 0.91
C ARG A 156 19.15 -10.51 1.21
N PHE A 157 19.13 -10.17 2.50
CA PHE A 157 19.18 -8.78 2.93
C PHE A 157 19.78 -8.64 4.33
N ASP A 158 20.28 -7.46 4.60
CA ASP A 158 20.56 -7.02 5.96
C ASP A 158 19.28 -6.42 6.54
N TYR A 159 18.93 -6.83 7.73
CA TYR A 159 17.72 -6.40 8.41
C TYR A 159 18.06 -5.75 9.74
N ARG A 160 17.64 -4.52 9.92
CA ARG A 160 17.72 -3.82 11.20
C ARG A 160 16.49 -4.12 12.02
N ALA A 161 16.60 -5.14 12.85
CA ALA A 161 15.56 -5.41 13.84
C ALA A 161 15.44 -4.20 14.79
N HIS A 162 14.36 -4.21 15.54
CA HIS A 162 14.06 -3.11 16.46
C HIS A 162 15.06 -2.97 17.61
N SER A 163 15.67 -4.09 18.04
CA SER A 163 16.77 -4.13 19.02
C SER A 163 18.08 -3.44 18.55
N GLY A 164 18.11 -2.90 17.33
CA GLY A 164 19.25 -2.19 16.76
C GLY A 164 20.37 -3.07 16.20
N ALA A 165 20.41 -4.36 16.53
CA ALA A 165 21.43 -5.25 16.00
C ALA A 165 21.12 -5.59 14.53
N PRO A 166 22.06 -5.32 13.59
CA PRO A 166 21.90 -5.76 12.21
C PRO A 166 21.97 -7.29 12.14
N SER A 167 21.09 -7.89 11.37
CA SER A 167 21.07 -9.33 11.15
C SER A 167 20.96 -9.63 9.67
N ARG A 168 21.73 -10.58 9.19
CA ARG A 168 21.59 -11.12 7.83
C ARG A 168 20.41 -12.07 7.79
N ARG A 169 19.65 -12.01 6.70
CA ARG A 169 18.51 -12.86 6.48
C ARG A 169 18.56 -13.47 5.09
N SER A 170 18.15 -14.72 5.01
CA SER A 170 17.84 -15.42 3.77
C SER A 170 16.41 -15.92 3.86
N VAL A 171 15.56 -15.47 2.94
CA VAL A 171 14.14 -15.78 3.02
C VAL A 171 13.58 -16.21 1.67
N GLU A 172 12.51 -16.97 1.70
CA GLU A 172 11.66 -17.29 0.56
C GLU A 172 10.49 -16.30 0.59
N PRO A 173 10.46 -15.26 -0.29
CA PRO A 173 9.46 -14.22 -0.26
C PRO A 173 8.16 -14.67 -0.90
N TYR A 174 7.01 -14.28 -0.34
CA TYR A 174 5.70 -14.70 -0.83
C TYR A 174 4.73 -13.55 -1.09
N ARG A 175 4.58 -12.61 -0.17
CA ARG A 175 3.61 -11.51 -0.30
C ARG A 175 4.16 -10.19 0.23
N LEU A 176 3.82 -9.11 -0.50
CA LEU A 176 3.91 -7.74 0.03
C LEU A 176 2.53 -7.33 0.54
N VAL A 177 2.48 -6.85 1.77
CA VAL A 177 1.26 -6.36 2.41
C VAL A 177 1.45 -4.90 2.78
N ASN A 178 0.53 -4.03 2.31
CA ASN A 178 0.47 -2.66 2.79
C ASN A 178 -0.54 -2.58 3.94
N HIS A 179 -0.08 -2.22 5.11
CA HIS A 179 -0.91 -2.08 6.30
C HIS A 179 -0.55 -0.80 7.06
N TRP A 180 -1.54 0.09 7.29
CA TRP A 180 -1.34 1.36 7.99
C TRP A 180 -0.17 2.19 7.44
N ARG A 181 -0.11 2.34 6.08
CA ARG A 181 0.94 3.09 5.37
C ARG A 181 2.35 2.50 5.54
N ARG A 182 2.47 1.28 5.99
CA ARG A 182 3.73 0.52 6.07
C ARG A 182 3.67 -0.69 5.17
N TRP A 183 4.80 -1.01 4.57
CA TRP A 183 4.94 -2.18 3.73
C TRP A 183 5.62 -3.30 4.49
N TYR A 184 5.07 -4.48 4.36
CA TYR A 184 5.53 -5.69 5.01
C TYR A 184 5.76 -6.79 3.99
N LEU A 185 6.89 -7.50 4.12
CA LEU A 185 7.17 -8.73 3.40
C LEU A 185 6.79 -9.91 4.30
N VAL A 186 5.90 -10.76 3.81
CA VAL A 186 5.63 -12.09 4.39
C VAL A 186 6.51 -13.09 3.69
N ALA A 187 7.35 -13.79 4.44
CA ALA A 187 8.34 -14.71 3.91
C ALA A 187 8.59 -15.87 4.86
N TRP A 188 9.09 -16.98 4.31
CA TRP A 188 9.67 -18.07 5.08
C TRP A 188 11.12 -17.76 5.38
N ASP A 189 11.47 -17.60 6.64
CA ASP A 189 12.87 -17.38 7.11
C ASP A 189 13.59 -18.73 7.12
N THR A 190 14.52 -18.93 6.18
CA THR A 190 15.24 -20.23 6.03
C THR A 190 16.18 -20.52 7.17
N ASP A 191 16.63 -19.50 7.89
CA ASP A 191 17.56 -19.66 9.02
C ASP A 191 16.83 -20.04 10.32
N ARG A 192 15.51 -19.77 10.36
CA ARG A 192 14.66 -20.01 11.54
C ARG A 192 13.56 -21.03 11.32
N ASP A 193 13.45 -21.54 10.09
CA ASP A 193 12.45 -22.53 9.65
C ASP A 193 11.01 -22.14 10.04
N ALA A 194 10.64 -20.86 9.80
CA ALA A 194 9.35 -20.28 10.22
C ALA A 194 8.85 -19.17 9.31
N TRP A 195 7.53 -19.01 9.23
CA TRP A 195 6.90 -17.84 8.64
C TRP A 195 7.19 -16.57 9.44
N ARG A 196 7.65 -15.55 8.77
CA ARG A 196 7.95 -14.25 9.39
C ARG A 196 7.50 -13.09 8.54
N THR A 197 7.26 -11.98 9.23
CA THR A 197 6.91 -10.70 8.62
C THR A 197 8.06 -9.72 8.84
N PHE A 198 8.51 -9.07 7.76
CA PHE A 198 9.59 -8.10 7.77
C PHE A 198 9.08 -6.76 7.28
N ARG A 199 9.43 -5.67 7.94
CA ARG A 199 9.14 -4.31 7.46
C ARG A 199 10.05 -3.99 6.28
N ALA A 200 9.44 -3.59 5.16
CA ALA A 200 10.19 -3.31 3.93
C ALA A 200 11.15 -2.12 4.06
N ASP A 201 10.79 -1.11 4.89
CA ASP A 201 11.63 0.05 5.18
C ASP A 201 12.90 -0.27 5.99
N ARG A 202 13.03 -1.51 6.48
CA ARG A 202 14.18 -2.01 7.24
C ARG A 202 14.99 -3.05 6.49
N ILE A 203 14.64 -3.29 5.23
CA ILE A 203 15.31 -4.24 4.35
C ILE A 203 16.38 -3.50 3.55
N GLU A 204 17.63 -3.90 3.70
CA GLU A 204 18.74 -3.48 2.85
C GLU A 204 19.12 -4.68 1.97
N PRO A 205 18.67 -4.69 0.69
CA PRO A 205 18.87 -5.85 -0.17
C PRO A 205 20.31 -6.12 -0.48
N ARG A 206 20.65 -7.40 -0.64
CA ARG A 206 21.98 -7.86 -1.07
C ARG A 206 21.92 -8.52 -2.43
N ALA A 207 22.73 -8.03 -3.35
CA ALA A 207 22.97 -8.69 -4.62
C ALA A 207 24.02 -9.79 -4.49
N PRO A 208 23.98 -10.84 -5.31
CA PRO A 208 22.88 -11.23 -6.18
C PRO A 208 21.71 -11.84 -5.43
N ALA A 209 20.52 -11.92 -6.06
CA ALA A 209 19.39 -12.69 -5.56
C ALA A 209 19.81 -14.16 -5.32
N GLY A 210 19.09 -14.85 -4.44
CA GLY A 210 19.35 -16.26 -4.17
C GLY A 210 18.77 -17.19 -5.25
N PRO A 211 18.96 -18.52 -5.12
CA PRO A 211 18.39 -19.49 -6.04
C PRO A 211 16.85 -19.51 -5.94
N ARG A 212 16.21 -20.04 -6.98
CA ARG A 212 14.77 -20.29 -6.97
C ARG A 212 14.41 -21.36 -5.95
N PHE A 213 13.22 -21.22 -5.36
CA PHE A 213 12.70 -22.17 -4.40
C PHE A 213 11.36 -22.75 -4.85
N THR A 214 11.02 -23.93 -4.34
CA THR A 214 9.72 -24.53 -4.55
C THR A 214 8.71 -23.90 -3.59
N PRO A 215 7.61 -23.32 -4.08
CA PRO A 215 6.62 -22.66 -3.22
C PRO A 215 6.02 -23.62 -2.18
N ARG A 216 5.93 -23.14 -0.94
CA ARG A 216 5.21 -23.79 0.14
C ARG A 216 3.72 -23.48 0.06
N ALA A 217 2.88 -24.31 0.67
CA ALA A 217 1.47 -23.98 0.84
C ALA A 217 1.33 -22.70 1.69
N LEU A 218 0.70 -21.70 1.11
CA LEU A 218 0.41 -20.44 1.78
C LEU A 218 -0.97 -20.50 2.42
N PRO A 219 -1.17 -19.91 3.60
CA PRO A 219 -2.49 -19.59 4.10
C PRO A 219 -3.25 -18.69 3.10
N PRO A 220 -4.58 -18.70 3.08
CA PRO A 220 -5.38 -17.77 2.28
C PRO A 220 -5.03 -16.31 2.56
N ASP A 221 -5.13 -15.42 1.55
CA ASP A 221 -4.79 -14.00 1.69
C ASP A 221 -5.45 -13.28 2.90
N PRO A 222 -6.71 -13.56 3.30
CA PRO A 222 -7.30 -13.00 4.51
C PRO A 222 -6.58 -13.41 5.79
N GLU A 223 -6.10 -14.66 5.87
CA GLU A 223 -5.34 -15.15 7.04
C GLU A 223 -3.95 -14.52 7.09
N ILE A 224 -3.31 -14.34 5.94
CA ILE A 224 -2.03 -13.63 5.83
C ILE A 224 -2.20 -12.18 6.30
N ALA A 225 -3.24 -11.50 5.83
CA ALA A 225 -3.53 -10.14 6.25
C ALA A 225 -3.79 -10.04 7.76
N ALA A 226 -4.55 -10.98 8.32
CA ALA A 226 -4.78 -11.09 9.75
C ALA A 226 -3.50 -11.40 10.54
N GLN A 227 -2.65 -12.30 10.02
CA GLN A 227 -1.35 -12.63 10.63
C GLN A 227 -0.41 -11.42 10.60
N VAL A 228 -0.37 -10.66 9.49
CA VAL A 228 0.40 -9.42 9.41
C VAL A 228 -0.15 -8.41 10.40
N ALA A 229 -1.46 -8.23 10.49
CA ALA A 229 -2.08 -7.33 11.44
C ALA A 229 -1.77 -7.71 12.90
N ARG A 230 -1.81 -9.01 13.23
CA ARG A 230 -1.39 -9.54 14.54
C ARG A 230 0.12 -9.39 14.74
N GLY A 231 0.94 -9.86 13.79
CA GLY A 231 2.39 -9.80 13.87
C GLY A 231 2.96 -8.37 13.86
N VAL A 232 2.24 -7.41 13.30
CA VAL A 232 2.53 -5.98 13.45
C VAL A 232 2.31 -5.54 14.90
N GLY A 233 1.31 -6.12 15.59
CA GLY A 233 1.12 -5.94 17.04
C GLY A 233 2.20 -6.62 17.88
N GLU A 234 2.66 -7.81 17.48
CA GLU A 234 3.46 -8.67 18.36
C GLU A 234 4.99 -8.57 18.19
N ALA A 235 5.51 -8.36 17.00
CA ALA A 235 6.95 -8.57 16.74
C ALA A 235 7.73 -7.32 16.32
N THR A 236 7.10 -6.20 16.03
CA THR A 236 7.74 -5.08 15.33
C THR A 236 7.88 -3.78 16.13
N TRP A 237 7.25 -3.69 17.29
CA TRP A 237 7.31 -2.47 18.09
C TRP A 237 8.54 -2.42 19.01
N ARG A 238 9.11 -1.25 19.18
CA ARG A 238 10.26 -1.02 20.08
C ARG A 238 9.87 -1.07 21.54
N TYR A 239 8.72 -0.55 21.80
CA TYR A 239 8.16 -0.46 23.13
C TYR A 239 6.86 -1.23 23.13
N ARG A 240 6.72 -2.14 24.07
CA ARG A 240 5.52 -2.92 24.32
C ARG A 240 5.18 -2.77 25.80
N ALA A 241 3.91 -2.87 26.09
CA ALA A 241 3.44 -2.84 27.47
C ALA A 241 2.25 -3.78 27.62
N GLN A 242 2.20 -4.54 28.68
CA GLN A 242 0.99 -5.19 29.07
C GLN A 242 0.12 -4.17 29.81
N VAL A 243 -1.09 -3.96 29.34
CA VAL A 243 -2.03 -2.96 29.87
C VAL A 243 -3.32 -3.64 30.27
N ILE A 244 -3.74 -3.40 31.50
CA ILE A 244 -5.05 -3.80 32.01
C ILE A 244 -5.93 -2.55 31.98
N VAL A 245 -7.09 -2.64 31.32
CA VAL A 245 -8.04 -1.52 31.19
C VAL A 245 -9.28 -1.83 31.98
N HIS A 246 -9.75 -0.86 32.75
CA HIS A 246 -10.99 -0.93 33.53
C HIS A 246 -12.20 -0.56 32.65
N ALA A 247 -12.42 -1.36 31.62
CA ALA A 247 -13.54 -1.26 30.68
C ALA A 247 -13.74 -2.60 29.95
N PRO A 248 -14.93 -2.85 29.37
CA PRO A 248 -15.21 -4.03 28.57
C PRO A 248 -14.27 -4.11 27.34
N ALA A 249 -13.91 -5.32 26.92
CA ALA A 249 -13.05 -5.54 25.76
C ALA A 249 -13.59 -4.90 24.46
N ALA A 250 -14.91 -4.81 24.31
CA ALA A 250 -15.56 -4.15 23.17
C ALA A 250 -15.28 -2.64 23.14
N HIS A 251 -15.19 -1.99 24.30
CA HIS A 251 -14.87 -0.57 24.44
C HIS A 251 -13.45 -0.27 23.90
N VAL A 252 -12.48 -1.08 24.30
CA VAL A 252 -11.09 -0.94 23.84
C VAL A 252 -10.97 -1.19 22.34
N ARG A 253 -11.60 -2.26 21.82
CA ARG A 253 -11.59 -2.56 20.37
C ARG A 253 -12.21 -1.45 19.53
N GLY A 254 -13.23 -0.77 20.03
CA GLY A 254 -13.90 0.32 19.30
C GLY A 254 -13.13 1.64 19.27
N ARG A 255 -12.19 1.85 20.20
CA ARG A 255 -11.44 3.11 20.32
C ARG A 255 -10.01 3.06 19.80
N LEU A 256 -9.43 1.88 19.71
CA LEU A 256 -8.09 1.76 19.16
C LEU A 256 -8.14 1.77 17.63
N PRO A 257 -7.32 2.62 16.98
CA PRO A 257 -7.23 2.65 15.53
C PRO A 257 -6.48 1.44 14.95
N ILE A 258 -5.97 0.54 15.79
CA ILE A 258 -5.18 -0.63 15.40
C ILE A 258 -5.94 -1.88 15.89
N PRO A 259 -6.11 -2.92 15.06
CA PRO A 259 -6.61 -4.19 15.55
C PRO A 259 -5.59 -4.80 16.52
N VAL A 260 -5.95 -4.90 17.78
CA VAL A 260 -5.20 -5.58 18.84
C VAL A 260 -6.05 -6.72 19.40
N GLU A 261 -5.39 -7.79 19.77
CA GLU A 261 -6.05 -8.83 20.57
C GLU A 261 -6.30 -8.27 21.97
N VAL A 262 -7.55 -8.29 22.37
CA VAL A 262 -7.99 -7.83 23.70
C VAL A 262 -8.62 -9.02 24.39
N GLU A 263 -7.97 -9.46 25.46
CA GLU A 263 -8.44 -10.52 26.33
C GLU A 263 -9.43 -9.95 27.36
N SER A 264 -10.60 -10.56 27.45
CA SER A 264 -11.58 -10.18 28.48
C SER A 264 -11.18 -10.82 29.82
N LEU A 265 -11.02 -10.02 30.86
CA LEU A 265 -10.74 -10.46 32.21
C LEU A 265 -12.01 -10.41 33.13
N GLY A 266 -13.15 -10.05 32.52
CA GLY A 266 -14.46 -9.91 33.19
C GLY A 266 -15.38 -8.98 32.43
N GLU A 267 -16.50 -8.59 33.01
CA GLU A 267 -17.48 -7.70 32.36
C GLU A 267 -16.92 -6.29 32.15
N ASP A 268 -16.18 -5.74 33.11
CA ASP A 268 -15.65 -4.38 33.13
C ASP A 268 -14.12 -4.32 33.13
N ARG A 269 -13.47 -5.39 32.72
CA ARG A 269 -12.00 -5.48 32.73
C ARG A 269 -11.47 -6.27 31.57
N CYS A 270 -10.42 -5.76 30.93
CA CYS A 270 -9.74 -6.47 29.85
C CYS A 270 -8.23 -6.19 29.88
N ALA A 271 -7.48 -7.07 29.20
CA ALA A 271 -6.04 -6.91 29.03
C ALA A 271 -5.69 -6.91 27.53
N PHE A 272 -4.66 -6.18 27.18
CA PHE A 272 -4.10 -6.22 25.85
C PHE A 272 -2.61 -5.80 25.88
N GLU A 273 -1.89 -6.09 24.80
CA GLU A 273 -0.47 -5.77 24.69
C GLU A 273 -0.22 -4.79 23.56
N PRO A 274 -0.42 -3.47 23.76
CA PRO A 274 -0.13 -2.47 22.74
C PRO A 274 1.37 -2.27 22.57
N GLY A 275 1.75 -1.83 21.36
CA GLY A 275 3.13 -1.50 21.05
C GLY A 275 3.26 -0.24 20.19
N SER A 276 4.44 0.39 20.25
CA SER A 276 4.79 1.55 19.43
C SER A 276 6.31 1.64 19.24
N ASP A 277 6.74 2.35 18.21
CA ASP A 277 8.15 2.72 18.02
C ASP A 277 8.55 3.94 18.87
N ASP A 278 7.58 4.62 19.48
CA ASP A 278 7.73 5.78 20.35
C ASP A 278 6.85 5.61 21.59
N PRO A 279 7.42 5.61 22.82
CA PRO A 279 6.65 5.46 24.04
C PRO A 279 5.71 6.65 24.30
N GLY A 280 6.01 7.85 23.75
CA GLY A 280 5.10 8.99 23.82
C GLY A 280 3.85 8.80 23.00
N MET A 281 3.97 8.21 21.80
CA MET A 281 2.82 7.84 20.97
C MET A 281 1.99 6.74 21.61
N LEU A 282 2.63 5.77 22.26
CA LEU A 282 1.93 4.72 23.00
C LEU A 282 1.10 5.31 24.15
N ALA A 283 1.70 6.25 24.90
CA ALA A 283 1.01 6.97 25.96
C ALA A 283 -0.20 7.77 25.45
N LEU A 284 -0.11 8.41 24.29
CA LEU A 284 -1.23 9.11 23.64
C LEU A 284 -2.35 8.16 23.25
N TYR A 285 -2.04 7.00 22.66
CA TYR A 285 -3.05 5.99 22.30
C TYR A 285 -3.78 5.45 23.52
N LEU A 286 -3.08 5.23 24.63
CA LEU A 286 -3.73 4.83 25.89
C LEU A 286 -4.65 5.92 26.44
N GLY A 287 -4.25 7.19 26.33
CA GLY A 287 -5.10 8.32 26.70
C GLY A 287 -6.39 8.45 25.87
N MET A 288 -6.41 7.91 24.64
CA MET A 288 -7.61 7.88 23.79
C MET A 288 -8.62 6.79 24.18
N LEU A 289 -8.26 5.87 25.06
CA LEU A 289 -9.15 4.79 25.49
C LEU A 289 -10.35 5.31 26.30
N ASP A 290 -10.23 6.50 26.90
CA ASP A 290 -11.28 7.09 27.74
C ASP A 290 -11.75 6.09 28.84
N ALA A 291 -10.77 5.49 29.51
CA ALA A 291 -10.93 4.54 30.59
C ALA A 291 -9.66 4.49 31.44
N ASP A 292 -9.82 4.16 32.72
CA ASP A 292 -8.68 3.93 33.60
C ASP A 292 -7.92 2.67 33.21
N PHE A 293 -6.59 2.69 33.37
CA PHE A 293 -5.75 1.57 33.02
C PHE A 293 -4.54 1.42 33.93
N GLU A 294 -4.05 0.19 34.04
CA GLU A 294 -2.85 -0.19 34.76
C GLU A 294 -1.78 -0.65 33.75
N ILE A 295 -0.51 -0.32 34.03
CA ILE A 295 0.62 -0.74 33.20
C ILE A 295 1.43 -1.77 33.96
N VAL A 296 1.70 -2.90 33.32
CA VAL A 296 2.54 -3.95 33.87
C VAL A 296 3.89 -3.90 33.18
N ASP A 297 4.96 -3.67 33.94
CA ASP A 297 6.39 -3.78 33.54
C ASP A 297 6.79 -3.06 32.24
N ALA A 298 6.52 -1.74 32.14
CA ALA A 298 6.93 -0.91 31.02
C ALA A 298 7.45 0.46 31.48
N PRO A 299 8.69 0.54 32.00
CA PRO A 299 9.26 1.77 32.60
C PRO A 299 9.34 2.92 31.64
N GLU A 300 9.63 2.70 30.34
CA GLU A 300 9.70 3.72 29.31
C GLU A 300 8.32 4.37 29.06
N LEU A 301 7.28 3.56 29.04
CA LEU A 301 5.89 4.04 28.90
C LEU A 301 5.48 4.86 30.11
N VAL A 302 5.80 4.40 31.33
CA VAL A 302 5.52 5.13 32.57
C VAL A 302 6.23 6.48 32.56
N ASN A 303 7.49 6.54 32.10
CA ASN A 303 8.23 7.80 31.96
C ASN A 303 7.61 8.73 30.93
N ALA A 304 7.14 8.21 29.79
CA ALA A 304 6.44 8.99 28.77
C ALA A 304 5.12 9.58 29.30
N LEU A 305 4.34 8.79 30.04
CA LEU A 305 3.11 9.26 30.71
C LEU A 305 3.41 10.38 31.73
N ARG A 306 4.43 10.22 32.56
CA ARG A 306 4.84 11.27 33.50
C ARG A 306 5.23 12.58 32.79
N GLN A 307 5.91 12.48 31.65
CA GLN A 307 6.26 13.65 30.84
C GLN A 307 5.03 14.33 30.26
N LEU A 308 4.08 13.57 29.72
CA LEU A 308 2.83 14.09 29.18
C LEU A 308 1.99 14.75 30.28
N THR A 309 1.81 14.10 31.42
CA THR A 309 1.10 14.65 32.57
C THR A 309 1.69 15.99 33.00
N ARG A 310 3.03 16.10 33.11
CA ARG A 310 3.69 17.36 33.45
C ARG A 310 3.48 18.44 32.40
N ARG A 311 3.41 18.09 31.10
CA ARG A 311 3.14 19.05 30.02
C ARG A 311 1.71 19.55 30.08
N TYR A 312 0.75 18.64 30.27
CA TYR A 312 -0.67 19.01 30.39
C TYR A 312 -0.93 19.85 31.63
N GLN A 313 -0.34 19.50 32.76
CA GLN A 313 -0.48 20.29 33.98
C GLN A 313 0.04 21.71 33.81
N ARG A 314 1.23 21.88 33.20
CA ARG A 314 1.76 23.23 32.92
C ARG A 314 0.87 24.03 31.97
N ALA A 315 0.25 23.39 30.99
CA ALA A 315 -0.68 24.05 30.07
C ALA A 315 -1.95 24.50 30.81
N ILE A 316 -2.50 23.68 31.69
CA ILE A 316 -3.66 24.01 32.53
C ILE A 316 -3.32 25.20 33.45
N ASP A 317 -2.19 25.14 34.16
CA ASP A 317 -1.76 26.18 35.07
C ASP A 317 -1.49 27.52 34.34
N ALA A 318 -0.98 27.47 33.10
CA ALA A 318 -0.78 28.68 32.28
C ALA A 318 -2.13 29.27 31.84
N SER A 319 -3.09 28.44 31.46
CA SER A 319 -4.43 28.90 31.06
C SER A 319 -5.17 29.55 32.24
N GLN A 320 -5.07 29.00 33.44
CA GLN A 320 -5.70 29.53 34.66
C GLN A 320 -5.10 30.88 35.03
N ARG A 321 -3.78 31.03 34.90
CA ARG A 321 -3.11 32.32 35.15
C ARG A 321 -3.53 33.39 34.14
N ALA A 322 -3.71 33.02 32.87
CA ALA A 322 -4.17 33.97 31.84
C ALA A 322 -5.64 34.40 32.01
N GLN A 323 -6.46 33.60 32.70
CA GLN A 323 -7.86 33.97 33.02
C GLN A 323 -7.99 34.82 34.27
N MET A 324 -6.96 34.85 35.11
CA MET A 324 -6.94 35.66 36.35
C MET A 324 -6.23 36.99 36.19
N ALA A 325 -5.56 37.24 35.05
CA ALA A 325 -4.90 38.49 34.69
C ALA A 325 -5.77 39.31 33.73
#